data_fbeb108115698e1fabd9cc3e2c91464d
#
_entry.id   fbeb108115698e1fabd9cc3e2c91464d
#
_cell.length_a   1.000
_cell.length_b   1.000
_cell.length_c   1.000
_cell.angle_alpha   90.00
_cell.angle_beta   90.00
_cell.angle_gamma   90.00
#
_symmetry.space_group_name_H-M   'P 1'
#
loop_
_entity.id
_entity.type
_entity.pdbx_description
1 polymer ?
#
loop_
_entity_poly.entity_id
_entity_poly.type
_entity_poly.pdbx_seq_one_letter_code
_entity_poly.pdbx_strand_id
1 'polypeptide(L)'
;MIIVEEKFALPSKSINYMLALPDAYEQDGAPAWPLILFLHGSNRRGDDFGLLRDYGLNTRLQQDNDQPFLLLTPQCPGDSSWTDEFESIILLLDDIFDRYSIDKRRIYLTGFSMGGHGAWYYAAHKPGLFAAVSPLSGWFNPDQAELLKAIPIWAFHGDADDVVPFERSHEMFEALRDLNPQIRFTPIPGEGHRIMHHAYDQDEWVEWMLSHKLKA
;
A
#
# COMPACT_ATOMS: atom_id res chain seq x y z
N MET A 1 6.54 11.73 16.14
CA MET A 1 6.46 11.44 14.69
C MET A 1 6.69 12.70 13.88
N ILE A 2 7.53 12.65 12.86
CA ILE A 2 7.77 13.74 11.91
C ILE A 2 6.98 13.43 10.65
N ILE A 3 6.19 14.38 10.16
CA ILE A 3 5.48 14.27 8.87
C ILE A 3 6.14 15.24 7.90
N VAL A 4 6.65 14.70 6.80
CA VAL A 4 7.20 15.43 5.67
C VAL A 4 6.13 15.51 4.59
N GLU A 5 5.77 16.71 4.16
CA GLU A 5 4.83 16.96 3.06
C GLU A 5 5.59 17.65 1.94
N GLU A 6 5.76 16.96 0.82
CA GLU A 6 6.57 17.44 -0.30
C GLU A 6 5.93 17.14 -1.65
N LYS A 7 6.45 17.81 -2.69
CA LYS A 7 6.13 17.55 -4.08
C LYS A 7 7.34 16.94 -4.78
N PHE A 8 7.18 15.71 -5.25
CA PHE A 8 8.16 15.08 -6.11
C PHE A 8 8.00 15.61 -7.54
N ALA A 9 9.02 16.31 -8.03
CA ALA A 9 9.00 16.94 -9.35
C ALA A 9 9.41 15.93 -10.44
N LEU A 10 8.59 15.82 -11.46
CA LEU A 10 8.85 15.06 -12.69
C LEU A 10 8.91 16.05 -13.89
N PRO A 11 9.43 15.67 -15.04
CA PRO A 11 9.60 16.59 -16.18
C PRO A 11 8.30 17.27 -16.65
N SER A 12 7.14 16.62 -16.52
CA SER A 12 5.85 17.11 -17.00
C SER A 12 4.81 17.35 -15.91
N LYS A 13 5.06 16.90 -14.67
CA LYS A 13 4.12 16.96 -13.55
C LYS A 13 4.84 16.88 -12.19
N SER A 14 4.07 16.99 -11.12
CA SER A 14 4.57 16.65 -9.78
C SER A 14 3.58 15.72 -9.07
N ILE A 15 4.11 14.91 -8.14
CA ILE A 15 3.32 14.06 -7.24
C ILE A 15 3.48 14.61 -5.83
N ASN A 16 2.38 14.97 -5.20
CA ASN A 16 2.37 15.25 -3.78
C ASN A 16 2.56 13.95 -3.00
N TYR A 17 3.31 13.98 -1.91
CA TYR A 17 3.40 12.85 -1.01
C TYR A 17 3.57 13.29 0.44
N MET A 18 3.09 12.45 1.35
CA MET A 18 3.41 12.50 2.76
C MET A 18 4.35 11.35 3.09
N LEU A 19 5.39 11.64 3.87
CA LEU A 19 6.26 10.63 4.47
C LEU A 19 6.23 10.80 5.98
N ALA A 20 5.70 9.80 6.68
CA ALA A 20 5.71 9.77 8.13
C ALA A 20 6.92 8.98 8.63
N LEU A 21 7.69 9.62 9.52
CA LEU A 21 8.88 9.07 10.15
C LEU A 21 8.58 8.85 11.64
N PRO A 22 8.75 7.64 12.19
CA PRO A 22 8.61 7.38 13.62
C PRO A 22 9.53 8.26 14.46
N ASP A 23 9.20 8.48 15.73
CA ASP A 23 10.04 9.26 16.63
C ASP A 23 11.44 8.65 16.83
N ALA A 24 11.54 7.33 16.76
CA ALA A 24 12.80 6.59 16.83
C ALA A 24 13.61 6.60 15.51
N TYR A 25 13.11 7.22 14.43
CA TYR A 25 13.84 7.27 13.17
C TYR A 25 15.06 8.20 13.28
N GLU A 26 16.23 7.65 13.00
CA GLU A 26 17.48 8.39 12.87
C GLU A 26 18.03 8.19 11.46
N GLN A 27 18.41 9.27 10.79
CA GLN A 27 18.90 9.20 9.41
C GLN A 27 20.34 8.68 9.33
N ASP A 28 21.17 9.07 10.28
CA ASP A 28 22.61 8.77 10.28
C ASP A 28 22.93 7.68 11.33
N GLY A 29 23.28 6.48 10.86
CA GLY A 29 23.85 5.42 11.69
C GLY A 29 22.88 4.43 12.32
N ALA A 30 21.59 4.56 12.07
CA ALA A 30 20.59 3.61 12.53
C ALA A 30 20.44 2.40 11.59
N PRO A 31 19.87 1.28 12.05
CA PRO A 31 19.48 0.21 11.15
C PRO A 31 18.46 0.72 10.13
N ALA A 32 18.60 0.31 8.87
CA ALA A 32 17.67 0.69 7.82
C ALA A 32 16.24 0.22 8.15
N TRP A 33 15.25 1.07 7.89
CA TRP A 33 13.86 0.91 8.30
C TRP A 33 12.98 0.25 7.25
N PRO A 34 11.92 -0.48 7.65
CA PRO A 34 10.86 -0.90 6.76
C PRO A 34 10.10 0.31 6.20
N LEU A 35 9.61 0.20 4.96
CA LEU A 35 8.73 1.21 4.35
C LEU A 35 7.41 0.57 3.92
N ILE A 36 6.29 1.18 4.27
CA ILE A 36 4.99 0.86 3.71
C ILE A 36 4.60 1.95 2.71
N LEU A 37 4.31 1.56 1.48
CA LEU A 37 3.67 2.39 0.47
C LEU A 37 2.15 2.22 0.58
N PHE A 38 1.43 3.30 0.86
CA PHE A 38 -0.02 3.31 0.97
C PHE A 38 -0.68 4.08 -0.18
N LEU A 39 -1.49 3.40 -0.98
CA LEU A 39 -2.25 3.96 -2.09
C LEU A 39 -3.70 4.22 -1.68
N HIS A 40 -4.12 5.47 -1.66
CA HIS A 40 -5.46 5.88 -1.24
C HIS A 40 -6.56 5.58 -2.27
N GLY A 41 -7.82 5.63 -1.86
CA GLY A 41 -8.99 5.52 -2.74
C GLY A 41 -9.22 6.77 -3.60
N SER A 42 -10.07 6.66 -4.62
CA SER A 42 -10.31 7.70 -5.63
C SER A 42 -10.78 9.05 -5.06
N ASN A 43 -11.43 9.05 -3.90
CA ASN A 43 -11.94 10.25 -3.23
C ASN A 43 -10.86 11.09 -2.52
N ARG A 44 -9.59 10.70 -2.61
CA ARG A 44 -8.44 11.42 -2.05
C ARG A 44 -7.49 11.96 -3.14
N ARG A 45 -7.88 11.83 -4.40
CA ARG A 45 -7.16 12.43 -5.52
C ARG A 45 -7.12 13.95 -5.42
N GLY A 46 -6.07 14.54 -5.98
CA GLY A 46 -5.90 15.99 -6.05
C GLY A 46 -4.51 16.45 -5.67
N ASP A 47 -4.43 17.63 -5.05
CA ASP A 47 -3.20 18.29 -4.65
C ASP A 47 -3.29 18.92 -3.22
N ASP A 48 -4.22 18.43 -2.42
CA ASP A 48 -4.45 18.87 -1.02
C ASP A 48 -4.01 17.78 -0.03
N PHE A 49 -2.92 18.02 0.69
CA PHE A 49 -2.42 17.13 1.75
C PHE A 49 -3.44 16.89 2.87
N GLY A 50 -4.34 17.84 3.13
CA GLY A 50 -5.41 17.67 4.12
C GLY A 50 -6.30 16.46 3.85
N LEU A 51 -6.42 16.02 2.59
CA LEU A 51 -7.17 14.83 2.22
C LEU A 51 -6.50 13.53 2.65
N LEU A 52 -5.20 13.56 2.93
CA LEU A 52 -4.41 12.36 3.28
C LEU A 52 -4.25 12.17 4.79
N ARG A 53 -4.20 13.26 5.57
CA ARG A 53 -3.80 13.24 6.98
C ARG A 53 -4.63 12.30 7.84
N ASP A 54 -5.95 12.36 7.70
CA ASP A 54 -6.90 11.57 8.51
C ASP A 54 -7.50 10.42 7.68
N TYR A 55 -6.67 9.71 6.89
CA TYR A 55 -7.16 8.70 6.00
C TYR A 55 -6.35 7.41 6.02
N GLY A 56 -7.05 6.29 6.16
CA GLY A 56 -6.47 4.96 6.08
C GLY A 56 -5.35 4.76 7.10
N LEU A 57 -4.20 4.29 6.63
CA LEU A 57 -3.07 3.96 7.50
C LEU A 57 -2.46 5.20 8.20
N ASN A 58 -2.65 6.42 7.63
CA ASN A 58 -2.21 7.64 8.31
C ASN A 58 -2.95 7.88 9.63
N THR A 59 -4.22 7.45 9.75
CA THR A 59 -4.99 7.56 11.00
C THR A 59 -4.36 6.74 12.13
N ARG A 60 -3.85 5.54 11.83
CA ARG A 60 -3.13 4.71 12.81
C ARG A 60 -1.91 5.42 13.37
N LEU A 61 -1.12 6.08 12.50
CA LEU A 61 0.09 6.80 12.93
C LEU A 61 -0.21 7.98 13.85
N GLN A 62 -1.38 8.59 13.74
CA GLN A 62 -1.78 9.67 14.65
C GLN A 62 -2.16 9.14 16.05
N GLN A 63 -2.63 7.90 16.12
CA GLN A 63 -3.00 7.25 17.38
C GLN A 63 -1.79 6.66 18.11
N ASP A 64 -0.79 6.22 17.34
CA ASP A 64 0.45 5.63 17.86
C ASP A 64 1.64 6.07 16.99
N ASN A 65 2.49 6.92 17.56
CA ASN A 65 3.66 7.51 16.89
C ASN A 65 4.87 6.57 16.81
N ASP A 66 4.85 5.44 17.51
CA ASP A 66 5.98 4.53 17.63
C ASP A 66 5.83 3.29 16.74
N GLN A 67 5.30 3.49 15.54
CA GLN A 67 5.19 2.40 14.56
C GLN A 67 6.58 2.01 14.03
N PRO A 68 6.87 0.70 13.87
CA PRO A 68 8.19 0.22 13.48
C PRO A 68 8.42 0.26 11.96
N PHE A 69 7.88 1.26 11.27
CA PHE A 69 8.01 1.45 9.82
C PHE A 69 7.84 2.92 9.43
N LEU A 70 8.40 3.28 8.28
CA LEU A 70 8.08 4.52 7.58
C LEU A 70 6.82 4.32 6.73
N LEU A 71 5.99 5.38 6.64
CA LEU A 71 4.80 5.34 5.78
C LEU A 71 4.91 6.39 4.68
N LEU A 72 4.97 5.94 3.43
CA LEU A 72 4.89 6.78 2.24
C LEU A 72 3.46 6.77 1.68
N THR A 73 2.83 7.94 1.67
CA THR A 73 1.48 8.13 1.13
C THR A 73 1.52 9.16 0.00
N PRO A 74 1.72 8.75 -1.26
CA PRO A 74 1.59 9.67 -2.38
C PRO A 74 0.14 10.07 -2.59
N GLN A 75 -0.09 11.22 -3.24
CA GLN A 75 -1.41 11.68 -3.68
C GLN A 75 -1.53 11.53 -5.19
N CYS A 76 -2.46 10.69 -5.62
CA CYS A 76 -2.80 10.54 -7.03
C CYS A 76 -3.42 11.85 -7.56
N PRO A 77 -3.00 12.39 -8.70
CA PRO A 77 -3.61 13.58 -9.31
C PRO A 77 -5.11 13.43 -9.56
N GLY A 78 -5.83 14.55 -9.60
CA GLY A 78 -7.29 14.58 -9.65
C GLY A 78 -7.91 13.87 -10.86
N ASP A 79 -7.23 13.85 -11.97
CA ASP A 79 -7.64 13.30 -13.28
C ASP A 79 -6.91 12.00 -13.64
N SER A 80 -6.21 11.38 -12.68
CA SER A 80 -5.38 10.20 -12.90
C SER A 80 -5.83 8.98 -12.07
N SER A 81 -5.16 7.86 -12.25
CA SER A 81 -5.31 6.62 -11.50
C SER A 81 -3.95 6.07 -11.08
N TRP A 82 -3.94 5.11 -10.12
CA TRP A 82 -2.67 4.51 -9.70
C TRP A 82 -1.97 3.73 -10.82
N THR A 83 -2.73 3.17 -11.76
CA THR A 83 -2.13 2.49 -12.92
C THR A 83 -1.45 3.47 -13.88
N ASP A 84 -2.00 4.67 -14.05
CA ASP A 84 -1.40 5.73 -14.87
C ASP A 84 -0.17 6.34 -14.17
N GLU A 85 -0.17 6.36 -12.84
CA GLU A 85 0.93 6.90 -12.02
C GLU A 85 2.02 5.88 -11.67
N PHE A 86 1.93 4.65 -12.17
CA PHE A 86 2.85 3.57 -11.82
C PHE A 86 4.32 3.98 -11.92
N GLU A 87 4.77 4.44 -13.09
CA GLU A 87 6.17 4.85 -13.30
C GLU A 87 6.55 6.04 -12.43
N SER A 88 5.63 7.00 -12.23
CA SER A 88 5.85 8.16 -11.36
C SER A 88 6.10 7.75 -9.90
N ILE A 89 5.37 6.77 -9.42
CA ILE A 89 5.52 6.27 -8.05
C ILE A 89 6.77 5.40 -7.89
N ILE A 90 7.17 4.65 -8.92
CA ILE A 90 8.45 3.92 -8.88
C ILE A 90 9.62 4.92 -8.80
N LEU A 91 9.60 6.00 -9.58
CA LEU A 91 10.62 7.05 -9.50
C LEU A 91 10.63 7.78 -8.15
N LEU A 92 9.44 8.02 -7.57
CA LEU A 92 9.33 8.56 -6.22
C LEU A 92 9.95 7.62 -5.18
N LEU A 93 9.70 6.31 -5.28
CA LEU A 93 10.33 5.33 -4.38
C LEU A 93 11.87 5.35 -4.49
N ASP A 94 12.41 5.47 -5.70
CA ASP A 94 13.85 5.55 -5.90
C ASP A 94 14.43 6.82 -5.23
N ASP A 95 13.78 7.99 -5.37
CA ASP A 95 14.16 9.23 -4.67
C ASP A 95 14.11 9.06 -3.13
N ILE A 96 13.07 8.44 -2.62
CA ILE A 96 12.92 8.15 -1.18
C ILE A 96 14.03 7.20 -0.69
N PHE A 97 14.39 6.18 -1.47
CA PHE A 97 15.49 5.26 -1.13
C PHE A 97 16.87 5.92 -1.10
N ASP A 98 17.06 6.98 -1.88
CA ASP A 98 18.32 7.73 -1.90
C ASP A 98 18.42 8.75 -0.74
N ARG A 99 17.27 9.22 -0.24
CA ARG A 99 17.19 10.27 0.79
C ARG A 99 17.03 9.73 2.22
N TYR A 100 16.53 8.51 2.40
CA TYR A 100 16.18 7.96 3.71
C TYR A 100 16.81 6.58 3.93
N SER A 101 17.11 6.25 5.21
CA SER A 101 17.69 4.96 5.60
C SER A 101 16.61 3.86 5.57
N ILE A 102 16.41 3.21 4.41
CA ILE A 102 15.36 2.21 4.17
C ILE A 102 15.98 0.84 3.85
N ASP A 103 15.48 -0.20 4.51
CA ASP A 103 15.79 -1.60 4.15
C ASP A 103 15.00 -1.99 2.88
N LYS A 104 15.65 -1.92 1.73
CA LYS A 104 15.04 -2.24 0.42
C LYS A 104 14.51 -3.68 0.31
N ARG A 105 14.80 -4.55 1.29
CA ARG A 105 14.20 -5.89 1.39
C ARG A 105 12.91 -5.91 2.20
N ARG A 106 12.54 -4.81 2.84
CA ARG A 106 11.34 -4.66 3.66
C ARG A 106 10.48 -3.50 3.17
N ILE A 107 10.15 -3.54 1.88
CA ILE A 107 9.22 -2.61 1.24
C ILE A 107 7.87 -3.32 1.11
N TYR A 108 6.83 -2.70 1.62
CA TYR A 108 5.48 -3.25 1.63
C TYR A 108 4.52 -2.34 0.89
N LEU A 109 3.47 -2.94 0.34
CA LEU A 109 2.47 -2.21 -0.44
C LEU A 109 1.08 -2.52 0.08
N THR A 110 0.30 -1.48 0.31
CA THR A 110 -1.13 -1.60 0.60
C THR A 110 -1.91 -0.49 -0.08
N GLY A 111 -3.22 -0.68 -0.20
CA GLY A 111 -4.08 0.34 -0.76
C GLY A 111 -5.54 -0.04 -0.67
N PHE A 112 -6.41 0.96 -0.76
CA PHE A 112 -7.85 0.80 -0.62
C PHE A 112 -8.59 1.22 -1.88
N SER A 113 -9.61 0.45 -2.32
CA SER A 113 -10.46 0.77 -3.47
C SER A 113 -9.61 0.95 -4.74
N MET A 114 -9.59 2.12 -5.35
CA MET A 114 -8.65 2.44 -6.44
C MET A 114 -7.20 2.14 -6.06
N GLY A 115 -6.80 2.40 -4.79
CA GLY A 115 -5.49 2.02 -4.26
C GLY A 115 -5.32 0.52 -4.09
N GLY A 116 -6.38 -0.21 -3.79
CA GLY A 116 -6.39 -1.67 -3.76
C GLY A 116 -6.13 -2.26 -5.14
N HIS A 117 -6.76 -1.69 -6.18
CA HIS A 117 -6.44 -2.02 -7.57
C HIS A 117 -4.97 -1.69 -7.91
N GLY A 118 -4.51 -0.50 -7.51
CA GLY A 118 -3.11 -0.10 -7.67
C GLY A 118 -2.14 -1.07 -6.99
N ALA A 119 -2.47 -1.55 -5.79
CA ALA A 119 -1.65 -2.51 -5.05
C ALA A 119 -1.49 -3.85 -5.80
N TRP A 120 -2.58 -4.39 -6.33
CA TRP A 120 -2.53 -5.55 -7.20
C TRP A 120 -1.68 -5.30 -8.44
N TYR A 121 -1.94 -4.17 -9.12
CA TYR A 121 -1.24 -3.81 -10.35
C TYR A 121 0.27 -3.66 -10.14
N TYR A 122 0.70 -2.92 -9.11
CA TYR A 122 2.12 -2.68 -8.83
C TYR A 122 2.85 -3.98 -8.47
N ALA A 123 2.21 -4.83 -7.67
CA ALA A 123 2.75 -6.14 -7.31
C ALA A 123 3.00 -7.01 -8.55
N ALA A 124 2.08 -7.01 -9.51
CA ALA A 124 2.18 -7.77 -10.76
C ALA A 124 3.26 -7.21 -11.70
N HIS A 125 3.41 -5.87 -11.77
CA HIS A 125 4.28 -5.22 -12.76
C HIS A 125 5.67 -4.84 -12.23
N LYS A 126 5.90 -4.98 -10.92
CA LYS A 126 7.23 -4.78 -10.32
C LYS A 126 7.59 -5.96 -9.41
N PRO A 127 7.77 -7.16 -9.98
CA PRO A 127 8.11 -8.34 -9.20
C PRO A 127 9.44 -8.16 -8.47
N GLY A 128 9.50 -8.58 -7.21
CA GLY A 128 10.70 -8.47 -6.38
C GLY A 128 10.94 -7.11 -5.73
N LEU A 129 10.03 -6.14 -5.87
CA LEU A 129 10.10 -4.88 -5.15
C LEU A 129 9.46 -4.97 -3.76
N PHE A 130 8.32 -5.61 -3.65
CA PHE A 130 7.55 -5.67 -2.41
C PHE A 130 7.73 -7.01 -1.69
N ALA A 131 8.00 -6.96 -0.39
CA ALA A 131 8.13 -8.13 0.47
C ALA A 131 6.77 -8.74 0.84
N ALA A 132 5.73 -7.92 0.94
CA ALA A 132 4.34 -8.35 1.07
C ALA A 132 3.39 -7.26 0.54
N VAL A 133 2.17 -7.68 0.18
CA VAL A 133 1.14 -6.79 -0.40
C VAL A 133 -0.20 -7.03 0.27
N SER A 134 -0.91 -5.96 0.63
CA SER A 134 -2.24 -6.05 1.23
C SER A 134 -3.25 -5.15 0.51
N PRO A 135 -3.94 -5.64 -0.53
CA PRO A 135 -4.99 -4.89 -1.23
C PRO A 135 -6.32 -4.99 -0.49
N LEU A 136 -6.99 -3.84 -0.27
CA LEU A 136 -8.29 -3.73 0.39
C LEU A 136 -9.36 -3.25 -0.58
N SER A 137 -10.50 -3.95 -0.66
CA SER A 137 -11.64 -3.64 -1.55
C SER A 137 -11.19 -3.30 -2.99
N GLY A 138 -10.20 -4.04 -3.48
CA GLY A 138 -9.58 -3.83 -4.79
C GLY A 138 -10.04 -4.84 -5.83
N TRP A 139 -9.48 -4.75 -7.02
CA TRP A 139 -9.72 -5.69 -8.12
C TRP A 139 -8.47 -5.85 -8.98
N PHE A 140 -8.36 -6.97 -9.67
CA PHE A 140 -7.34 -7.18 -10.69
C PHE A 140 -7.86 -8.20 -11.71
N ASN A 141 -7.10 -8.46 -12.78
CA ASN A 141 -7.47 -9.45 -13.77
C ASN A 141 -6.99 -10.85 -13.33
N PRO A 142 -7.90 -11.82 -13.06
CA PRO A 142 -7.52 -13.17 -12.66
C PRO A 142 -6.64 -13.91 -13.68
N ASP A 143 -6.73 -13.58 -14.97
CA ASP A 143 -5.88 -14.16 -16.02
C ASP A 143 -4.38 -13.80 -15.83
N GLN A 144 -4.08 -12.80 -15.00
CA GLN A 144 -2.73 -12.37 -14.67
C GLN A 144 -2.24 -12.87 -13.30
N ALA A 145 -2.96 -13.79 -12.66
CA ALA A 145 -2.61 -14.33 -11.35
C ALA A 145 -1.19 -14.92 -11.29
N GLU A 146 -0.71 -15.51 -12.39
CA GLU A 146 0.64 -16.08 -12.48
C GLU A 146 1.76 -15.07 -12.14
N LEU A 147 1.55 -13.77 -12.40
CA LEU A 147 2.49 -12.70 -12.07
C LEU A 147 2.67 -12.51 -10.56
N LEU A 148 1.71 -12.99 -9.75
CA LEU A 148 1.61 -12.78 -8.31
C LEU A 148 1.94 -14.03 -7.48
N LYS A 149 2.32 -15.13 -8.11
CA LYS A 149 2.50 -16.45 -7.46
C LYS A 149 3.57 -16.49 -6.37
N ALA A 150 4.55 -15.59 -6.39
CA ALA A 150 5.70 -15.63 -5.49
C ALA A 150 5.64 -14.60 -4.35
N ILE A 151 4.64 -13.71 -4.34
CA ILE A 151 4.57 -12.62 -3.40
C ILE A 151 3.56 -12.92 -2.27
N PRO A 152 3.91 -12.74 -1.00
CA PRO A 152 2.94 -12.82 0.10
C PRO A 152 1.84 -11.79 -0.07
N ILE A 153 0.57 -12.22 -0.06
CA ILE A 153 -0.58 -11.34 -0.23
C ILE A 153 -1.61 -11.63 0.85
N TRP A 154 -2.14 -10.58 1.47
CA TRP A 154 -3.30 -10.66 2.35
C TRP A 154 -4.35 -9.65 1.93
N ALA A 155 -5.35 -10.11 1.21
CA ALA A 155 -6.44 -9.29 0.70
C ALA A 155 -7.63 -9.25 1.65
N PHE A 156 -8.33 -8.10 1.68
CA PHE A 156 -9.54 -7.89 2.49
C PHE A 156 -10.65 -7.33 1.62
N HIS A 157 -11.92 -7.75 1.87
CA HIS A 157 -13.08 -7.19 1.17
C HIS A 157 -14.35 -7.37 2.01
N GLY A 158 -15.21 -6.35 2.05
CA GLY A 158 -16.54 -6.45 2.64
C GLY A 158 -17.48 -7.26 1.73
N ASP A 159 -18.18 -8.23 2.27
CA ASP A 159 -19.06 -9.09 1.45
C ASP A 159 -20.38 -8.43 1.03
N ALA A 160 -20.68 -7.24 1.59
CA ALA A 160 -21.78 -6.37 1.20
C ALA A 160 -21.31 -5.09 0.49
N ASP A 161 -20.13 -5.10 -0.14
CA ASP A 161 -19.55 -3.95 -0.86
C ASP A 161 -20.41 -3.61 -2.09
N ASP A 162 -21.01 -2.41 -2.08
CA ASP A 162 -21.91 -1.90 -3.13
C ASP A 162 -21.19 -0.96 -4.14
N VAL A 163 -19.88 -0.76 -3.98
CA VAL A 163 -19.03 0.12 -4.83
C VAL A 163 -18.12 -0.72 -5.72
N VAL A 164 -17.36 -1.62 -5.10
CA VAL A 164 -16.53 -2.62 -5.78
C VAL A 164 -17.07 -4.00 -5.42
N PRO A 165 -17.66 -4.74 -6.38
CA PRO A 165 -18.23 -6.05 -6.08
C PRO A 165 -17.23 -6.97 -5.39
N PHE A 166 -17.67 -7.63 -4.31
CA PHE A 166 -16.87 -8.58 -3.52
C PHE A 166 -16.22 -9.67 -4.39
N GLU A 167 -16.92 -10.10 -5.41
CA GLU A 167 -16.48 -11.13 -6.37
C GLU A 167 -15.14 -10.77 -7.00
N ARG A 168 -14.83 -9.48 -7.18
CA ARG A 168 -13.58 -9.04 -7.78
C ARG A 168 -12.33 -9.45 -7.00
N SER A 169 -12.36 -9.35 -5.67
CA SER A 169 -11.27 -9.86 -4.82
C SER A 169 -11.34 -11.37 -4.64
N HIS A 170 -12.55 -11.93 -4.58
CA HIS A 170 -12.75 -13.36 -4.43
C HIS A 170 -12.24 -14.14 -5.67
N GLU A 171 -12.52 -13.66 -6.88
CA GLU A 171 -12.00 -14.23 -8.14
C GLU A 171 -10.47 -14.22 -8.16
N MET A 172 -9.83 -13.14 -7.69
CA MET A 172 -8.37 -13.09 -7.57
C MET A 172 -7.82 -14.09 -6.56
N PHE A 173 -8.49 -14.24 -5.41
CA PHE A 173 -8.11 -15.26 -4.42
C PHE A 173 -8.24 -16.67 -5.01
N GLU A 174 -9.36 -16.99 -5.66
CA GLU A 174 -9.58 -18.30 -6.29
C GLU A 174 -8.55 -18.61 -7.37
N ALA A 175 -8.14 -17.60 -8.18
CA ALA A 175 -7.11 -17.76 -9.20
C ALA A 175 -5.71 -17.98 -8.60
N LEU A 176 -5.47 -17.47 -7.37
CA LEU A 176 -4.16 -17.54 -6.72
C LEU A 176 -4.02 -18.71 -5.74
N ARG A 177 -5.09 -19.24 -5.17
CA ARG A 177 -5.02 -20.19 -4.04
C ARG A 177 -4.17 -21.43 -4.31
N ASP A 178 -4.17 -21.93 -5.55
CA ASP A 178 -3.40 -23.10 -5.96
C ASP A 178 -2.00 -22.73 -6.51
N LEU A 179 -1.78 -21.47 -6.89
CA LEU A 179 -0.54 -20.94 -7.43
C LEU A 179 0.37 -20.32 -6.36
N ASN A 180 -0.22 -19.68 -5.35
CA ASN A 180 0.47 -18.93 -4.33
C ASN A 180 0.12 -19.42 -2.92
N PRO A 181 0.96 -20.26 -2.29
CA PRO A 181 0.68 -20.77 -0.94
C PRO A 181 0.71 -19.71 0.16
N GLN A 182 1.10 -18.49 -0.16
CA GLN A 182 1.15 -17.35 0.77
C GLN A 182 0.00 -16.36 0.56
N ILE A 183 -1.02 -16.72 -0.27
CA ILE A 183 -2.23 -15.92 -0.41
C ILE A 183 -3.13 -16.09 0.82
N ARG A 184 -3.61 -14.97 1.35
CA ARG A 184 -4.67 -14.93 2.36
C ARG A 184 -5.79 -14.03 1.85
N PHE A 185 -7.02 -14.40 2.17
CA PHE A 185 -8.19 -13.58 1.90
C PHE A 185 -9.11 -13.56 3.12
N THR A 186 -9.45 -12.36 3.57
CA THR A 186 -10.36 -12.14 4.69
C THR A 186 -11.60 -11.42 4.20
N PRO A 187 -12.70 -12.14 3.93
CA PRO A 187 -14.01 -11.52 3.75
C PRO A 187 -14.45 -10.90 5.08
N ILE A 188 -15.04 -9.70 5.04
CA ILE A 188 -15.60 -9.04 6.23
C ILE A 188 -17.12 -9.12 6.19
N PRO A 189 -17.74 -9.99 7.00
CA PRO A 189 -19.15 -10.27 6.92
C PRO A 189 -20.02 -9.06 7.23
N GLY A 190 -20.98 -8.77 6.35
CA GLY A 190 -21.96 -7.69 6.48
C GLY A 190 -21.40 -6.29 6.24
N GLU A 191 -20.10 -6.16 5.97
CA GLU A 191 -19.46 -4.87 5.74
C GLU A 191 -19.53 -4.46 4.27
N GLY A 192 -19.74 -3.14 4.07
CA GLY A 192 -19.73 -2.50 2.76
C GLY A 192 -18.31 -2.14 2.31
N HIS A 193 -18.21 -1.05 1.51
CA HIS A 193 -16.94 -0.66 0.90
C HIS A 193 -15.85 -0.22 1.89
N ARG A 194 -16.22 0.41 3.02
CA ARG A 194 -15.28 1.12 3.92
C ARG A 194 -14.69 0.22 5.00
N ILE A 195 -13.84 -0.72 4.64
CA ILE A 195 -13.30 -1.76 5.52
C ILE A 195 -11.89 -1.48 6.06
N MET A 196 -11.28 -0.32 5.81
CA MET A 196 -9.86 -0.06 6.14
C MET A 196 -9.53 -0.31 7.61
N HIS A 197 -10.44 0.02 8.55
CA HIS A 197 -10.26 -0.20 9.97
C HIS A 197 -10.17 -1.69 10.35
N HIS A 198 -10.80 -2.58 9.60
CA HIS A 198 -10.70 -4.02 9.82
C HIS A 198 -9.31 -4.61 9.54
N ALA A 199 -8.49 -3.90 8.78
CA ALA A 199 -7.10 -4.27 8.55
C ALA A 199 -6.14 -3.36 9.32
N TYR A 200 -6.20 -2.06 9.08
CA TYR A 200 -5.17 -1.12 9.54
C TYR A 200 -5.17 -0.86 11.05
N ASP A 201 -6.29 -1.07 11.75
CA ASP A 201 -6.37 -0.92 13.20
C ASP A 201 -5.95 -2.21 13.95
N GLN A 202 -5.60 -3.29 13.22
CA GLN A 202 -5.21 -4.57 13.80
C GLN A 202 -3.68 -4.71 13.87
N ASP A 203 -3.15 -5.03 15.03
CA ASP A 203 -1.72 -5.31 15.21
C ASP A 203 -1.29 -6.53 14.41
N GLU A 204 -2.14 -7.56 14.30
CA GLU A 204 -1.88 -8.75 13.48
C GLU A 204 -1.56 -8.39 12.02
N TRP A 205 -2.22 -7.38 11.46
CA TRP A 205 -1.95 -6.93 10.10
C TRP A 205 -0.53 -6.35 9.98
N VAL A 206 -0.14 -5.48 10.91
CA VAL A 206 1.21 -4.90 10.94
C VAL A 206 2.27 -5.98 11.14
N GLU A 207 2.07 -6.86 12.11
CA GLU A 207 2.98 -7.98 12.38
C GLU A 207 3.14 -8.88 11.16
N TRP A 208 2.03 -9.20 10.48
CA TRP A 208 2.06 -9.99 9.27
C TRP A 208 2.85 -9.29 8.16
N MET A 209 2.59 -8.01 7.88
CA MET A 209 3.35 -7.25 6.89
C MET A 209 4.84 -7.31 7.19
N LEU A 210 5.23 -6.95 8.41
CA LEU A 210 6.64 -6.83 8.81
C LEU A 210 7.36 -8.18 8.97
N SER A 211 6.63 -9.28 9.07
CA SER A 211 7.22 -10.65 9.13
C SER A 211 7.86 -11.09 7.82
N HIS A 212 7.54 -10.44 6.71
CA HIS A 212 8.03 -10.78 5.39
C HIS A 212 9.27 -9.97 5.01
N LYS A 213 10.19 -10.62 4.30
CA LYS A 213 11.41 -9.98 3.80
C LYS A 213 11.82 -10.62 2.48
N LEU A 214 12.22 -9.81 1.51
CA LEU A 214 12.79 -10.31 0.26
C LEU A 214 14.06 -11.11 0.53
N LYS A 215 14.21 -12.21 -0.18
CA LYS A 215 15.44 -13.00 -0.13
C LYS A 215 16.62 -12.18 -0.68
N ALA A 216 17.80 -12.43 -0.15
CA ALA A 216 19.03 -11.81 -0.62
C ALA A 216 19.41 -12.33 -2.01
#